data_82874f5199ae5e8a19e8ec30704d1a52
#
_entry.id   82874f5199ae5e8a19e8ec30704d1a52
#
_cell.length_a   1.000
_cell.length_b   1.000
_cell.length_c   1.000
_cell.angle_alpha   90.00
_cell.angle_beta   90.00
_cell.angle_gamma   90.00
#
_symmetry.space_group_name_H-M   'P 1'
#
loop_
_entity.id
_entity.type
_entity.pdbx_description
1 polymer ?
#
loop_
_entity_poly.entity_id
_entity_poly.type
_entity_poly.pdbx_seq_one_letter_code
_entity_poly.pdbx_strand_id
1 'polypeptide(L)'
;MRRVYHRPRPDFQGKRFRVNQQIRVPEVFLIDENGQSLGAVPTGKALALALEAGLDVVEVNPKVQPPVAKIMDYGQFKYKKEKEAQKQKVKQKKVEIKGIRLSVRISQHDFDFRLEQARKFLGRGDKLRLELVLKGRERQHPEKAEEMLKKFYHLLKETPDFNIEIEQGLTKQGGRFNIVLFNRQ
;
A
#
# COMPACT_ATOMS: atom_id res chain seq x y z
N MET A 1 9.92 -29.13 24.61
CA MET A 1 9.93 -27.65 24.77
C MET A 1 9.50 -27.00 23.47
N ARG A 2 8.32 -26.38 23.43
CA ARG A 2 7.85 -25.62 22.23
C ARG A 2 8.52 -24.25 22.21
N ARG A 3 9.37 -23.97 21.22
CA ARG A 3 9.91 -22.62 20.97
C ARG A 3 8.76 -21.70 20.53
N VAL A 4 8.38 -20.77 21.39
CA VAL A 4 7.44 -19.69 21.06
C VAL A 4 8.20 -18.71 20.14
N TYR A 5 7.90 -18.76 18.84
CA TYR A 5 8.38 -17.75 17.89
C TYR A 5 7.65 -16.44 18.18
N HIS A 6 8.30 -15.54 18.89
CA HIS A 6 7.88 -14.15 18.96
C HIS A 6 8.14 -13.54 17.57
N ARG A 7 7.08 -13.41 16.77
CA ARG A 7 7.15 -12.53 15.58
C ARG A 7 7.43 -11.12 16.08
N PRO A 8 8.52 -10.46 15.63
CA PRO A 8 8.74 -9.07 15.95
C PRO A 8 7.50 -8.31 15.48
N ARG A 9 6.90 -7.52 16.38
CA ARG A 9 5.81 -6.61 15.99
C ARG A 9 6.40 -5.69 14.92
N PRO A 10 5.73 -5.51 13.75
CA PRO A 10 6.21 -4.59 12.74
C PRO A 10 6.39 -3.24 13.40
N ASP A 11 7.63 -2.72 13.38
CA ASP A 11 7.93 -1.36 13.80
C ASP A 11 7.00 -0.45 13.00
N PHE A 12 6.09 0.18 13.71
CA PHE A 12 5.18 1.15 13.11
C PHE A 12 6.05 2.36 12.72
N GLN A 13 6.46 2.41 11.45
CA GLN A 13 7.15 3.57 10.85
C GLN A 13 6.17 4.75 10.66
N GLY A 14 5.30 5.00 11.63
CA GLY A 14 4.53 6.20 11.76
C GLY A 14 5.45 7.34 12.17
N LYS A 15 5.18 8.56 11.73
CA LYS A 15 5.88 9.77 12.17
C LYS A 15 6.04 9.75 13.69
N ARG A 16 7.27 9.62 14.18
CA ARG A 16 7.55 9.71 15.60
C ARG A 16 7.36 11.17 16.00
N PHE A 17 6.38 11.44 16.84
CA PHE A 17 6.19 12.75 17.47
C PHE A 17 7.22 12.90 18.59
N ARG A 18 7.86 14.05 18.69
CA ARG A 18 8.73 14.35 19.83
C ARG A 18 7.85 14.70 21.02
N VAL A 19 8.23 14.17 22.17
CA VAL A 19 7.44 14.29 23.41
C VAL A 19 8.35 14.79 24.53
N ASN A 20 7.86 15.72 25.31
CA ASN A 20 8.52 16.25 26.50
C ASN A 20 9.99 16.66 26.24
N GLN A 21 10.94 16.05 26.93
CA GLN A 21 12.37 16.34 26.82
C GLN A 21 12.98 16.01 25.44
N GLN A 22 12.26 15.35 24.55
CA GLN A 22 12.70 15.13 23.17
C GLN A 22 12.56 16.40 22.31
N ILE A 23 11.77 17.38 22.76
CA ILE A 23 11.59 18.68 22.12
C ILE A 23 12.77 19.56 22.54
N ARG A 24 13.72 19.79 21.63
CA ARG A 24 14.98 20.49 21.89
C ARG A 24 15.01 21.94 21.42
N VAL A 25 13.89 22.44 20.89
CA VAL A 25 13.78 23.83 20.45
C VAL A 25 13.57 24.76 21.65
N PRO A 26 14.09 26.03 21.62
CA PRO A 26 13.95 26.94 22.73
C PRO A 26 12.52 27.41 22.99
N GLU A 27 11.72 27.53 21.91
CA GLU A 27 10.32 27.99 21.96
C GLU A 27 9.41 27.11 21.16
N VAL A 28 8.17 26.97 21.61
CA VAL A 28 7.09 26.25 20.93
C VAL A 28 5.83 27.08 20.89
N PHE A 29 5.05 26.95 19.82
CA PHE A 29 3.69 27.46 19.78
C PHE A 29 2.78 26.47 20.51
N LEU A 30 2.35 26.85 21.73
CA LEU A 30 1.68 25.93 22.63
C LEU A 30 0.17 26.01 22.52
N ILE A 31 -0.47 24.86 22.47
CA ILE A 31 -1.92 24.67 22.60
C ILE A 31 -2.14 23.91 23.91
N ASP A 32 -3.04 24.39 24.75
CA ASP A 32 -3.36 23.77 26.04
C ASP A 32 -4.20 22.48 25.85
N GLU A 33 -4.54 21.84 26.96
CA GLU A 33 -5.38 20.63 27.01
C GLU A 33 -6.79 20.89 26.45
N ASN A 34 -7.34 22.09 26.65
CA ASN A 34 -8.68 22.49 26.20
C ASN A 34 -8.72 22.89 24.72
N GLY A 35 -7.56 22.98 24.07
CA GLY A 35 -7.43 23.41 22.68
C GLY A 35 -7.27 24.91 22.50
N GLN A 36 -7.05 25.68 23.56
CA GLN A 36 -6.78 27.10 23.49
C GLN A 36 -5.30 27.33 23.11
N SER A 37 -5.07 28.31 22.25
CA SER A 37 -3.73 28.71 21.87
C SER A 37 -3.13 29.67 22.89
N LEU A 38 -2.00 29.27 23.48
CA LEU A 38 -1.22 30.12 24.41
C LEU A 38 -0.14 30.93 23.69
N GLY A 39 -0.03 30.77 22.34
CA GLY A 39 0.99 31.46 21.55
C GLY A 39 2.39 30.85 21.68
N ALA A 40 3.41 31.64 21.32
CA ALA A 40 4.80 31.24 21.46
C ALA A 40 5.25 31.33 22.92
N VAL A 41 5.68 30.18 23.47
CA VAL A 41 6.16 30.11 24.86
C VAL A 41 7.49 29.34 24.91
N PRO A 42 8.37 29.67 25.87
CA PRO A 42 9.60 28.91 26.10
C PRO A 42 9.25 27.44 26.40
N THR A 43 10.01 26.52 25.82
CA THR A 43 9.77 25.08 25.96
C THR A 43 9.79 24.62 27.42
N GLY A 44 10.65 25.21 28.26
CA GLY A 44 10.66 24.94 29.70
C GLY A 44 9.34 25.30 30.41
N LYS A 45 8.69 26.42 30.04
CA LYS A 45 7.39 26.80 30.56
C LYS A 45 6.26 25.83 30.06
N ALA A 46 6.32 25.42 28.80
CA ALA A 46 5.39 24.43 28.25
C ALA A 46 5.46 23.10 29.01
N LEU A 47 6.67 22.63 29.33
CA LEU A 47 6.88 21.41 30.12
C LEU A 47 6.35 21.54 31.55
N ALA A 48 6.54 22.70 32.21
CA ALA A 48 6.00 22.92 33.54
C ALA A 48 4.46 22.90 33.58
N LEU A 49 3.81 23.58 32.61
CA LEU A 49 2.34 23.56 32.50
C LEU A 49 1.80 22.14 32.24
N ALA A 50 2.47 21.34 31.40
CA ALA A 50 2.08 19.96 31.16
C ALA A 50 2.23 19.10 32.39
N LEU A 51 3.30 19.29 33.15
CA LEU A 51 3.55 18.56 34.41
C LEU A 51 2.45 18.88 35.46
N GLU A 52 2.08 20.14 35.62
CA GLU A 52 0.98 20.58 36.51
C GLU A 52 -0.36 19.91 36.13
N ALA A 53 -0.62 19.77 34.82
CA ALA A 53 -1.80 19.11 34.31
C ALA A 53 -1.72 17.55 34.34
N GLY A 54 -0.58 16.97 34.69
CA GLY A 54 -0.36 15.51 34.63
C GLY A 54 -0.38 14.96 33.21
N LEU A 55 -0.02 15.77 32.21
CA LEU A 55 -0.06 15.46 30.77
C LEU A 55 1.33 15.61 30.12
N ASP A 56 1.37 15.29 28.84
CA ASP A 56 2.59 15.39 28.02
C ASP A 56 2.55 16.59 27.06
N VAL A 57 3.72 17.17 26.75
CA VAL A 57 3.89 18.09 25.63
C VAL A 57 4.22 17.29 24.39
N VAL A 58 3.37 17.32 23.38
CA VAL A 58 3.55 16.59 22.13
C VAL A 58 3.74 17.55 20.97
N GLU A 59 4.87 17.45 20.25
CA GLU A 59 5.13 18.23 19.03
C GLU A 59 4.28 17.72 17.88
N VAL A 60 3.18 18.39 17.55
CA VAL A 60 2.22 17.95 16.52
C VAL A 60 2.60 18.42 15.12
N ASN A 61 3.29 19.57 15.00
CA ASN A 61 3.76 20.07 13.72
C ASN A 61 5.17 20.66 13.81
N PRO A 62 6.21 19.90 13.42
CA PRO A 62 7.61 20.34 13.46
C PRO A 62 8.02 21.24 12.28
N LYS A 63 7.14 21.47 11.29
CA LYS A 63 7.51 22.18 10.06
C LYS A 63 7.40 23.71 10.18
N VAL A 64 6.73 24.19 11.20
CA VAL A 64 6.49 25.62 11.45
C VAL A 64 7.54 26.12 12.44
N GLN A 65 7.91 27.38 12.38
CA GLN A 65 8.79 28.04 13.36
C GLN A 65 8.03 29.18 14.06
N PRO A 66 7.87 29.10 15.40
CA PRO A 66 8.19 27.98 16.27
C PRO A 66 7.29 26.75 16.03
N PRO A 67 7.77 25.51 16.30
CA PRO A 67 6.98 24.29 16.07
C PRO A 67 5.75 24.27 16.98
N VAL A 68 4.66 23.71 16.45
CA VAL A 68 3.40 23.61 17.21
C VAL A 68 3.44 22.39 18.14
N ALA A 69 3.26 22.64 19.43
CA ALA A 69 3.16 21.63 20.46
C ALA A 69 1.77 21.72 21.13
N LYS A 70 1.27 20.58 21.58
CA LYS A 70 0.00 20.49 22.31
C LYS A 70 0.17 19.69 23.60
N ILE A 71 -0.46 20.19 24.68
CA ILE A 71 -0.57 19.47 25.95
C ILE A 71 -1.66 18.43 25.84
N MET A 72 -1.33 17.13 25.96
CA MET A 72 -2.27 16.01 25.89
C MET A 72 -1.66 14.72 26.41
N ASP A 73 -2.49 13.71 26.64
CA ASP A 73 -2.04 12.34 26.89
C ASP A 73 -1.45 11.73 25.60
N TYR A 74 -0.14 11.51 25.57
CA TYR A 74 0.55 10.93 24.42
C TYR A 74 0.10 9.53 24.10
N GLY A 75 -0.22 8.71 25.09
CA GLY A 75 -0.70 7.34 24.90
C GLY A 75 -2.01 7.29 24.12
N GLN A 76 -2.99 8.11 24.54
CA GLN A 76 -4.27 8.23 23.85
C GLN A 76 -4.11 8.82 22.43
N PHE A 77 -3.27 9.84 22.27
CA PHE A 77 -3.00 10.44 20.98
C PHE A 77 -2.38 9.44 20.00
N LYS A 78 -1.36 8.70 20.45
CA LYS A 78 -0.70 7.65 19.67
C LYS A 78 -1.70 6.58 19.24
N TYR A 79 -2.52 6.09 20.15
CA TYR A 79 -3.55 5.10 19.85
C TYR A 79 -4.55 5.59 18.80
N LYS A 80 -5.06 6.83 18.94
CA LYS A 80 -5.97 7.43 17.96
C LYS A 80 -5.31 7.53 16.58
N LYS A 81 -4.06 7.98 16.51
CA LYS A 81 -3.30 8.10 15.25
C LYS A 81 -3.03 6.74 14.60
N GLU A 82 -2.69 5.73 15.38
CA GLU A 82 -2.51 4.37 14.87
C GLU A 82 -3.81 3.80 14.30
N LYS A 83 -4.92 4.01 15.00
CA LYS A 83 -6.25 3.57 14.58
C LYS A 83 -6.71 4.28 13.28
N GLU A 84 -6.47 5.59 13.18
CA GLU A 84 -6.74 6.36 11.96
C GLU A 84 -5.90 5.86 10.78
N ALA A 85 -4.59 5.66 10.98
CA ALA A 85 -3.69 5.14 9.96
C ALA A 85 -4.08 3.73 9.52
N GLN A 86 -4.51 2.88 10.46
CA GLN A 86 -5.01 1.54 10.13
C GLN A 86 -6.30 1.61 9.31
N LYS A 87 -7.26 2.47 9.70
CA LYS A 87 -8.49 2.70 8.93
C LYS A 87 -8.19 3.20 7.52
N GLN A 88 -7.23 4.13 7.36
CA GLN A 88 -6.79 4.62 6.05
C GLN A 88 -6.16 3.51 5.21
N LYS A 89 -5.29 2.68 5.81
CA LYS A 89 -4.69 1.53 5.12
C LYS A 89 -5.73 0.50 4.64
N VAL A 90 -6.76 0.25 5.44
CA VAL A 90 -7.86 -0.67 5.06
C VAL A 90 -8.71 -0.07 3.92
N LYS A 91 -8.93 1.25 3.93
CA LYS A 91 -9.66 1.94 2.87
C LYS A 91 -8.87 2.06 1.57
N GLN A 92 -7.54 2.07 1.63
CA GLN A 92 -6.70 2.04 0.44
C GLN A 92 -6.83 0.68 -0.23
N LYS A 93 -7.52 0.64 -1.37
CA LYS A 93 -7.63 -0.54 -2.21
C LYS A 93 -6.21 -0.99 -2.62
N LYS A 94 -5.75 -2.12 -2.08
CA LYS A 94 -4.49 -2.71 -2.51
C LYS A 94 -4.67 -3.25 -3.92
N VAL A 95 -3.96 -2.67 -4.87
CA VAL A 95 -3.82 -3.25 -6.20
C VAL A 95 -2.97 -4.51 -6.09
N GLU A 96 -3.58 -5.67 -6.35
CA GLU A 96 -2.88 -6.95 -6.34
C GLU A 96 -2.58 -7.42 -7.76
N ILE A 97 -1.50 -8.19 -7.93
CA ILE A 97 -1.20 -8.83 -9.22
C ILE A 97 -1.83 -10.23 -9.18
N LYS A 98 -2.89 -10.42 -9.97
CA LYS A 98 -3.57 -11.72 -10.12
C LYS A 98 -2.99 -12.47 -11.31
N GLY A 99 -2.61 -13.73 -11.10
CA GLY A 99 -2.04 -14.59 -12.14
C GLY A 99 -3.12 -15.40 -12.85
N ILE A 100 -3.10 -15.40 -14.19
CA ILE A 100 -3.86 -16.34 -15.02
C ILE A 100 -2.87 -17.14 -15.86
N ARG A 101 -2.94 -18.45 -15.71
CA ARG A 101 -2.11 -19.37 -16.46
C ARG A 101 -2.87 -19.95 -17.64
N LEU A 102 -2.26 -19.82 -18.81
CA LEU A 102 -2.76 -20.37 -20.07
C LEU A 102 -1.89 -21.56 -20.52
N SER A 103 -2.41 -22.36 -21.43
CA SER A 103 -1.70 -23.45 -22.09
C SER A 103 -1.95 -23.35 -23.59
N VAL A 104 -1.01 -23.78 -24.41
CA VAL A 104 -1.17 -23.84 -25.88
C VAL A 104 -2.34 -24.76 -26.28
N ARG A 105 -2.60 -25.78 -25.47
CA ARG A 105 -3.66 -26.78 -25.71
C ARG A 105 -4.90 -26.53 -24.85
N ILE A 106 -5.14 -25.28 -24.46
CA ILE A 106 -6.32 -24.94 -23.64
C ILE A 106 -7.60 -25.21 -24.47
N SER A 107 -8.63 -25.78 -23.83
CA SER A 107 -9.93 -25.92 -24.45
C SER A 107 -10.59 -24.54 -24.65
N GLN A 108 -11.52 -24.43 -25.62
CA GLN A 108 -12.25 -23.17 -25.80
C GLN A 108 -13.02 -22.77 -24.55
N HIS A 109 -13.67 -23.72 -23.90
CA HIS A 109 -14.41 -23.50 -22.66
C HIS A 109 -13.50 -22.94 -21.54
N ASP A 110 -12.34 -23.56 -21.31
CA ASP A 110 -11.39 -23.08 -20.29
C ASP A 110 -10.81 -21.72 -20.66
N PHE A 111 -10.57 -21.47 -21.95
CA PHE A 111 -10.10 -20.19 -22.43
C PHE A 111 -11.11 -19.09 -22.11
N ASP A 112 -12.38 -19.29 -22.41
CA ASP A 112 -13.45 -18.32 -22.16
C ASP A 112 -13.65 -18.11 -20.65
N PHE A 113 -13.58 -19.17 -19.84
CA PHE A 113 -13.61 -19.08 -18.39
C PHE A 113 -12.45 -18.22 -17.84
N ARG A 114 -11.21 -18.41 -18.36
CA ARG A 114 -10.06 -17.61 -17.98
C ARG A 114 -10.20 -16.15 -18.42
N LEU A 115 -10.83 -15.92 -19.58
CA LEU A 115 -11.10 -14.57 -20.06
C LEU A 115 -12.07 -13.82 -19.14
N GLU A 116 -13.14 -14.48 -18.71
CA GLU A 116 -14.07 -13.91 -17.74
C GLU A 116 -13.43 -13.67 -16.38
N GLN A 117 -12.59 -14.58 -15.92
CA GLN A 117 -11.82 -14.41 -14.69
C GLN A 117 -10.89 -13.18 -14.79
N ALA A 118 -10.24 -12.98 -15.94
CA ALA A 118 -9.40 -11.82 -16.21
C ALA A 118 -10.20 -10.52 -16.13
N ARG A 119 -11.37 -10.48 -16.78
CA ARG A 119 -12.29 -9.32 -16.72
C ARG A 119 -12.68 -8.97 -15.29
N LYS A 120 -13.00 -9.97 -14.47
CA LYS A 120 -13.35 -9.76 -13.05
C LYS A 120 -12.18 -9.16 -12.25
N PHE A 121 -10.94 -9.58 -12.50
CA PHE A 121 -9.76 -9.03 -11.82
C PHE A 121 -9.50 -7.58 -12.26
N LEU A 122 -9.49 -7.32 -13.56
CA LEU A 122 -9.27 -5.99 -14.12
C LEU A 122 -10.39 -5.00 -13.72
N GLY A 123 -11.63 -5.46 -13.67
CA GLY A 123 -12.78 -4.67 -13.20
C GLY A 123 -12.71 -4.30 -11.70
N ARG A 124 -12.02 -5.11 -10.90
CA ARG A 124 -11.71 -4.79 -9.50
C ARG A 124 -10.55 -3.80 -9.35
N GLY A 125 -9.84 -3.50 -10.44
CA GLY A 125 -8.65 -2.67 -10.47
C GLY A 125 -7.37 -3.42 -10.05
N ASP A 126 -7.40 -4.76 -10.08
CA ASP A 126 -6.19 -5.57 -9.91
C ASP A 126 -5.38 -5.59 -11.21
N LYS A 127 -4.07 -5.81 -11.09
CA LYS A 127 -3.19 -6.07 -12.23
C LYS A 127 -3.27 -7.54 -12.62
N LEU A 128 -3.18 -7.83 -13.91
CA LEU A 128 -3.27 -9.17 -14.46
C LEU A 128 -1.91 -9.62 -14.99
N ARG A 129 -1.37 -10.72 -14.45
CA ARG A 129 -0.23 -11.42 -15.04
C ARG A 129 -0.75 -12.60 -15.83
N LEU A 130 -0.58 -12.56 -17.15
CA LEU A 130 -0.80 -13.73 -18.00
C LEU A 130 0.50 -14.53 -18.07
N GLU A 131 0.42 -15.81 -17.75
CA GLU A 131 1.53 -16.74 -17.81
C GLU A 131 1.20 -17.90 -18.74
N LEU A 132 2.12 -18.22 -19.66
CA LEU A 132 2.07 -19.42 -20.47
C LEU A 132 3.38 -20.17 -20.36
N VAL A 133 3.32 -21.46 -20.09
CA VAL A 133 4.51 -22.31 -19.97
C VAL A 133 4.45 -23.42 -20.98
N LEU A 134 5.44 -23.46 -21.89
CA LEU A 134 5.61 -24.52 -22.87
C LEU A 134 6.22 -25.76 -22.23
N LYS A 135 5.65 -26.92 -22.48
CA LYS A 135 6.08 -28.21 -21.93
C LYS A 135 6.60 -29.14 -23.04
N GLY A 136 7.71 -29.81 -22.78
CA GLY A 136 8.26 -30.84 -23.67
C GLY A 136 8.42 -30.35 -25.11
N ARG A 137 7.78 -31.00 -26.07
CA ARG A 137 7.86 -30.70 -27.50
C ARG A 137 7.26 -29.33 -27.88
N GLU A 138 6.41 -28.74 -27.05
CA GLU A 138 5.86 -27.41 -27.29
C GLU A 138 6.93 -26.31 -27.32
N ARG A 139 8.08 -26.54 -26.66
CA ARG A 139 9.20 -25.60 -26.66
C ARG A 139 9.83 -25.37 -28.03
N GLN A 140 9.57 -26.25 -28.99
CA GLN A 140 9.99 -26.09 -30.38
C GLN A 140 9.14 -25.06 -31.15
N HIS A 141 7.98 -24.69 -30.58
CA HIS A 141 7.01 -23.79 -31.20
C HIS A 141 6.65 -22.61 -30.29
N PRO A 142 7.63 -21.75 -29.98
CA PRO A 142 7.42 -20.59 -29.09
C PRO A 142 6.41 -19.57 -29.65
N GLU A 143 6.28 -19.49 -30.99
CA GLU A 143 5.34 -18.66 -31.72
C GLU A 143 3.88 -18.91 -31.30
N LYS A 144 3.50 -20.16 -31.04
CA LYS A 144 2.15 -20.52 -30.57
C LYS A 144 1.82 -19.93 -29.21
N ALA A 145 2.81 -19.79 -28.33
CA ALA A 145 2.62 -19.15 -27.03
C ALA A 145 2.35 -17.65 -27.19
N GLU A 146 3.09 -17.01 -28.08
CA GLU A 146 2.91 -15.57 -28.36
C GLU A 146 1.56 -15.28 -29.00
N GLU A 147 1.16 -16.10 -29.99
CA GLU A 147 -0.14 -15.99 -30.65
C GLU A 147 -1.29 -16.15 -29.63
N MET A 148 -1.19 -17.13 -28.74
CA MET A 148 -2.19 -17.37 -27.71
C MET A 148 -2.30 -16.17 -26.73
N LEU A 149 -1.17 -15.62 -26.28
CA LEU A 149 -1.16 -14.44 -25.39
C LEU A 149 -1.68 -13.19 -26.11
N LYS A 150 -1.31 -12.98 -27.38
CA LYS A 150 -1.82 -11.89 -28.22
C LYS A 150 -3.33 -12.01 -28.41
N LYS A 151 -3.84 -13.20 -28.75
CA LYS A 151 -5.28 -13.46 -28.88
C LYS A 151 -6.02 -13.12 -27.62
N PHE A 152 -5.52 -13.57 -26.45
CA PHE A 152 -6.14 -13.29 -25.16
C PHE A 152 -6.14 -11.80 -24.84
N TYR A 153 -5.03 -11.11 -25.10
CA TYR A 153 -4.91 -9.66 -24.92
C TYR A 153 -5.90 -8.88 -25.81
N HIS A 154 -6.04 -9.25 -27.09
CA HIS A 154 -6.98 -8.59 -27.99
C HIS A 154 -8.41 -8.71 -27.52
N LEU A 155 -8.84 -9.90 -27.10
CA LEU A 155 -10.18 -10.12 -26.57
C LEU A 155 -10.45 -9.36 -25.26
N LEU A 156 -9.43 -9.16 -24.43
CA LEU A 156 -9.56 -8.29 -23.27
C LEU A 156 -9.71 -6.82 -23.68
N LYS A 157 -8.94 -6.37 -24.66
CA LYS A 157 -8.97 -4.98 -25.17
C LYS A 157 -10.30 -4.65 -25.86
N GLU A 158 -10.92 -5.60 -26.50
CA GLU A 158 -12.24 -5.47 -27.14
C GLU A 158 -13.41 -5.42 -26.13
N THR A 159 -13.13 -5.67 -24.85
CA THR A 159 -14.16 -5.62 -23.81
C THR A 159 -14.57 -4.15 -23.59
N PRO A 160 -15.86 -3.82 -23.68
CA PRO A 160 -16.36 -2.48 -23.39
C PRO A 160 -15.95 -2.05 -21.96
N ASP A 161 -15.73 -0.77 -21.75
CA ASP A 161 -15.38 -0.13 -20.47
C ASP A 161 -13.98 -0.46 -19.92
N PHE A 162 -13.14 -1.19 -20.67
CA PHE A 162 -11.76 -1.47 -20.25
C PHE A 162 -10.74 -0.74 -21.14
N ASN A 163 -9.88 0.04 -20.50
CA ASN A 163 -8.70 0.63 -21.15
C ASN A 163 -7.46 -0.17 -20.73
N ILE A 164 -7.22 -1.28 -21.44
CA ILE A 164 -6.14 -2.23 -21.09
C ILE A 164 -4.80 -1.73 -21.61
N GLU A 165 -3.89 -1.48 -20.69
CA GLU A 165 -2.50 -1.11 -20.99
C GLU A 165 -1.53 -2.22 -20.52
N ILE A 166 -0.38 -2.29 -21.20
CA ILE A 166 0.69 -3.22 -20.86
C ILE A 166 1.64 -2.51 -19.89
N GLU A 167 1.74 -3.00 -18.67
CA GLU A 167 2.71 -2.52 -17.69
C GLU A 167 4.09 -3.15 -17.91
N GLN A 168 4.11 -4.45 -18.16
CA GLN A 168 5.31 -5.20 -18.50
C GLN A 168 5.08 -5.95 -19.78
N GLY A 169 5.91 -5.65 -20.79
CA GLY A 169 5.88 -6.32 -22.08
C GLY A 169 6.16 -7.81 -21.97
N LEU A 170 5.99 -8.53 -23.10
CA LEU A 170 6.21 -9.95 -23.16
C LEU A 170 7.65 -10.33 -22.78
N THR A 171 7.78 -11.07 -21.69
CA THR A 171 9.06 -11.65 -21.25
C THR A 171 9.10 -13.13 -21.53
N LYS A 172 10.28 -13.61 -22.01
CA LYS A 172 10.53 -15.01 -22.36
C LYS A 172 11.70 -15.54 -21.54
N GLN A 173 11.48 -16.56 -20.74
CA GLN A 173 12.53 -17.17 -19.95
C GLN A 173 12.30 -18.69 -19.81
N GLY A 174 13.19 -19.51 -20.34
CA GLY A 174 13.15 -20.97 -20.15
C GLY A 174 11.84 -21.64 -20.61
N GLY A 175 11.20 -21.14 -21.68
CA GLY A 175 9.91 -21.62 -22.18
C GLY A 175 8.69 -21.11 -21.39
N ARG A 176 8.91 -20.14 -20.52
CA ARG A 176 7.85 -19.41 -19.81
C ARG A 176 7.68 -18.02 -20.44
N PHE A 177 6.46 -17.66 -20.72
CA PHE A 177 6.05 -16.40 -21.32
C PHE A 177 5.15 -15.66 -20.33
N ASN A 178 5.47 -14.41 -20.04
CA ASN A 178 4.70 -13.58 -19.11
C ASN A 178 4.46 -12.22 -19.72
N ILE A 179 3.26 -11.67 -19.46
CA ILE A 179 2.89 -10.28 -19.74
C ILE A 179 2.09 -9.76 -18.56
N VAL A 180 2.30 -8.51 -18.17
CA VAL A 180 1.51 -7.87 -17.11
C VAL A 180 0.68 -6.75 -17.70
N LEU A 181 -0.62 -6.81 -17.44
CA LEU A 181 -1.63 -5.89 -17.93
C LEU A 181 -2.32 -5.20 -16.76
N PHE A 182 -2.83 -4.00 -17.00
CA PHE A 182 -3.70 -3.31 -16.05
C PHE A 182 -4.79 -2.53 -16.80
N ASN A 183 -5.88 -2.25 -16.09
CA ASN A 183 -6.93 -1.39 -16.60
C ASN A 183 -6.72 0.03 -16.09
N ARG A 184 -6.51 0.98 -17.00
CA ARG A 184 -6.41 2.40 -16.67
C ARG A 184 -7.81 2.96 -16.49
N GLN A 185 -8.18 3.16 -15.24
CA GLN A 185 -9.42 3.85 -14.86
C GLN A 185 -9.33 5.34 -15.08
#